data_94514a64c662a21731139f61fdc35c7d
#
_entry.id   94514a64c662a21731139f61fdc35c7d
#
_cell.length_a   1.000
_cell.length_b   1.000
_cell.length_c   1.000
_cell.angle_alpha   90.00
_cell.angle_beta   90.00
_cell.angle_gamma   90.00
#
_symmetry.space_group_name_H-M   'P 1'
#
loop_
_entity.id
_entity.type
_entity.pdbx_description
1 polymer ?
#
loop_
_entity_poly.entity_id
_entity_poly.type
_entity_poly.pdbx_seq_one_letter_code
_entity_poly.pdbx_strand_id
1 'polypeptide(L)'
;MSESIEKIDTFVLFGVLGDLSIRKLIPAWYYLERDSKLTDSLKIFGVGRRLVSDDELRDKVKESLKTHVSEEYIDNEILSRLIERFFYCACDLSKDEDYSNLNEKIQDWSKPAAFYLAISPSLFESVCDGLNNAKLISPSSRIVVEKPVGYNLESSQEINEKLTKHFDESQIYRIDHYLGKETVQNLITLRFANSLFSSQWNSKGIEYVEITAAESVGIEDRWGYFDGMGQLRDMVQSHLLQLLCLIAMEPPNRLDDQSIRSEKVKVLEALKSLDKDNISSNYVSAQYIDGEIDGVKKPGYINEDGANQDSKTETFVVIKTDIQNWR
;
A
#
# COMPACT_ATOMS: atom_id res chain seq x y z
N MET A 1 10.27 -3.51 27.35
CA MET A 1 8.83 -3.25 27.47
C MET A 1 8.40 -2.86 26.06
N SER A 2 7.52 -3.60 25.40
CA SER A 2 6.93 -3.17 24.15
C SER A 2 6.10 -1.93 24.50
N GLU A 3 6.45 -0.76 23.96
CA GLU A 3 5.52 0.35 23.95
C GLU A 3 4.22 -0.18 23.34
N SER A 4 3.15 -0.15 24.12
CA SER A 4 1.83 -0.52 23.59
C SER A 4 1.51 0.49 22.51
N ILE A 5 1.46 0.02 21.26
CA ILE A 5 1.01 0.86 20.15
C ILE A 5 -0.36 1.41 20.52
N GLU A 6 -0.42 2.71 20.73
CA GLU A 6 -1.65 3.40 21.10
C GLU A 6 -2.67 3.21 19.98
N LYS A 7 -3.84 2.64 20.33
CA LYS A 7 -4.88 2.36 19.34
C LYS A 7 -5.52 3.68 18.91
N ILE A 8 -5.83 3.79 17.61
CA ILE A 8 -6.51 4.95 17.05
C ILE A 8 -7.99 4.93 17.41
N ASP A 9 -8.54 6.11 17.70
CA ASP A 9 -9.97 6.33 17.91
C ASP A 9 -10.62 7.11 16.76
N THR A 10 -9.81 7.77 15.93
CA THR A 10 -10.24 8.56 14.78
C THR A 10 -9.51 8.09 13.54
N PHE A 11 -10.27 7.70 12.51
CA PHE A 11 -9.72 7.37 11.20
C PHE A 11 -10.33 8.30 10.15
N VAL A 12 -9.49 9.04 9.45
CA VAL A 12 -9.89 9.98 8.40
C VAL A 12 -9.51 9.39 7.05
N LEU A 13 -10.50 9.03 6.24
CA LEU A 13 -10.32 8.41 4.93
C LEU A 13 -10.55 9.46 3.83
N PHE A 14 -9.46 10.01 3.31
CA PHE A 14 -9.51 10.90 2.16
C PHE A 14 -9.78 10.09 0.88
N GLY A 15 -10.80 10.49 0.12
CA GLY A 15 -11.22 9.76 -1.07
C GLY A 15 -12.15 8.57 -0.77
N VAL A 16 -12.98 8.66 0.24
CA VAL A 16 -13.91 7.59 0.69
C VAL A 16 -14.84 7.08 -0.41
N LEU A 17 -15.21 7.92 -1.38
CA LEU A 17 -16.07 7.56 -2.52
C LEU A 17 -15.27 7.07 -3.75
N GLY A 18 -13.95 6.94 -3.62
CA GLY A 18 -13.07 6.44 -4.68
C GLY A 18 -13.11 4.92 -4.81
N ASP A 19 -12.64 4.41 -5.95
CA ASP A 19 -12.66 2.98 -6.29
C ASP A 19 -11.94 2.11 -5.24
N LEU A 20 -10.74 2.52 -4.82
CA LEU A 20 -9.98 1.80 -3.78
C LEU A 20 -10.76 1.68 -2.48
N SER A 21 -11.39 2.77 -2.04
CA SER A 21 -12.18 2.79 -0.81
C SER A 21 -13.39 1.87 -0.91
N ILE A 22 -14.14 1.96 -1.99
CA ILE A 22 -15.35 1.17 -2.23
C ILE A 22 -15.02 -0.32 -2.38
N ARG A 23 -14.03 -0.66 -3.20
CA ARG A 23 -13.76 -2.07 -3.56
C ARG A 23 -12.89 -2.81 -2.56
N LYS A 24 -12.07 -2.11 -1.78
CA LYS A 24 -11.04 -2.74 -0.93
C LYS A 24 -11.10 -2.31 0.54
N LEU A 25 -11.12 -1.00 0.82
CA LEU A 25 -10.99 -0.54 2.20
C LEU A 25 -12.27 -0.77 3.01
N ILE A 26 -13.44 -0.49 2.44
CA ILE A 26 -14.72 -0.73 3.11
C ILE A 26 -14.92 -2.23 3.42
N PRO A 27 -14.72 -3.17 2.49
CA PRO A 27 -14.72 -4.60 2.79
C PRO A 27 -13.70 -5.00 3.88
N ALA A 28 -12.49 -4.42 3.86
CA ALA A 28 -11.48 -4.69 4.89
C ALA A 28 -11.95 -4.24 6.29
N TRP A 29 -12.61 -3.07 6.39
CA TRP A 29 -13.21 -2.60 7.64
C TRP A 29 -14.27 -3.57 8.17
N TYR A 30 -15.06 -4.18 7.29
CA TYR A 30 -16.04 -5.17 7.69
C TYR A 30 -15.39 -6.40 8.34
N TYR A 31 -14.33 -6.92 7.74
CA TYR A 31 -13.61 -8.06 8.31
C TYR A 31 -12.93 -7.70 9.64
N LEU A 32 -12.39 -6.50 9.78
CA LEU A 32 -11.81 -6.03 11.04
C LEU A 32 -12.87 -5.90 12.15
N GLU A 33 -14.07 -5.41 11.84
CA GLU A 33 -15.20 -5.35 12.78
C GLU A 33 -15.65 -6.75 13.17
N ARG A 34 -15.81 -7.66 12.20
CA ARG A 34 -16.18 -9.05 12.41
C ARG A 34 -15.19 -9.76 13.34
N ASP A 35 -13.92 -9.55 13.14
CA ASP A 35 -12.85 -10.17 13.91
C ASP A 35 -12.55 -9.45 15.24
N SER A 36 -13.40 -8.48 15.63
CA SER A 36 -13.28 -7.67 16.86
C SER A 36 -11.90 -7.00 17.02
N LYS A 37 -11.32 -6.57 15.89
CA LYS A 37 -10.00 -5.91 15.85
C LYS A 37 -10.10 -4.40 15.98
N LEU A 38 -11.29 -3.83 15.87
CA LEU A 38 -11.54 -2.40 16.03
C LEU A 38 -11.82 -2.06 17.49
N THR A 39 -11.43 -0.86 17.91
CA THR A 39 -11.84 -0.32 19.21
C THR A 39 -13.31 0.09 19.16
N ASP A 40 -14.03 0.01 20.30
CA ASP A 40 -15.43 0.40 20.36
C ASP A 40 -15.62 1.91 20.07
N SER A 41 -14.63 2.71 20.43
CA SER A 41 -14.63 4.17 20.23
C SER A 41 -14.27 4.62 18.82
N LEU A 42 -13.77 3.73 17.95
CA LEU A 42 -13.31 4.11 16.62
C LEU A 42 -14.44 4.71 15.77
N LYS A 43 -14.18 5.91 15.25
CA LYS A 43 -15.00 6.59 14.25
C LYS A 43 -14.23 6.73 12.94
N ILE A 44 -14.94 6.55 11.81
CA ILE A 44 -14.38 6.64 10.47
C ILE A 44 -15.00 7.85 9.77
N PHE A 45 -14.19 8.85 9.49
CA PHE A 45 -14.60 10.07 8.80
C PHE A 45 -14.19 9.98 7.34
N GLY A 46 -15.18 9.76 6.46
CA GLY A 46 -14.97 9.77 5.02
C GLY A 46 -14.94 11.18 4.47
N VAL A 47 -13.86 11.55 3.79
CA VAL A 47 -13.65 12.88 3.22
C VAL A 47 -13.77 12.84 1.70
N GLY A 48 -14.50 13.81 1.13
CA GLY A 48 -14.62 13.96 -0.31
C GLY A 48 -15.22 15.31 -0.71
N ARG A 49 -15.10 15.68 -1.99
CA ARG A 49 -15.54 17.01 -2.50
C ARG A 49 -17.05 17.15 -2.64
N ARG A 50 -17.77 16.04 -2.82
CA ARG A 50 -19.23 16.10 -3.04
C ARG A 50 -19.92 16.38 -1.72
N LEU A 51 -21.02 17.11 -1.76
CA LEU A 51 -21.92 17.23 -0.62
C LEU A 51 -22.74 15.95 -0.52
N VAL A 52 -22.49 15.17 0.52
CA VAL A 52 -23.13 13.89 0.81
C VAL A 52 -23.46 13.89 2.31
N SER A 53 -24.61 13.35 2.67
CA SER A 53 -24.97 13.16 4.08
C SER A 53 -24.31 11.91 4.69
N ASP A 54 -24.32 11.82 6.03
CA ASP A 54 -23.83 10.62 6.72
C ASP A 54 -24.64 9.37 6.28
N ASP A 55 -25.95 9.51 6.09
CA ASP A 55 -26.81 8.40 5.68
C ASP A 55 -26.56 7.96 4.24
N GLU A 56 -26.33 8.89 3.33
CA GLU A 56 -25.93 8.57 1.95
C GLU A 56 -24.58 7.86 1.89
N LEU A 57 -23.60 8.25 2.74
CA LEU A 57 -22.34 7.52 2.87
C LEU A 57 -22.57 6.10 3.39
N ARG A 58 -23.37 5.96 4.44
CA ARG A 58 -23.73 4.66 5.05
C ARG A 58 -24.40 3.72 4.06
N ASP A 59 -25.28 4.25 3.20
CA ASP A 59 -25.92 3.46 2.15
C ASP A 59 -24.91 3.01 1.08
N LYS A 60 -23.92 3.86 0.74
CA LYS A 60 -22.81 3.44 -0.14
C LYS A 60 -21.90 2.39 0.50
N VAL A 61 -21.67 2.45 1.81
CA VAL A 61 -20.96 1.40 2.56
C VAL A 61 -21.71 0.09 2.48
N LYS A 62 -23.04 0.09 2.67
CA LYS A 62 -23.88 -1.11 2.53
C LYS A 62 -23.83 -1.70 1.11
N GLU A 63 -23.92 -0.83 0.10
CA GLU A 63 -23.85 -1.23 -1.31
C GLU A 63 -22.50 -1.86 -1.65
N SER A 64 -21.42 -1.24 -1.19
CA SER A 64 -20.05 -1.76 -1.34
C SER A 64 -19.90 -3.16 -0.76
N LEU A 65 -20.39 -3.38 0.47
CA LEU A 65 -20.31 -4.67 1.12
C LEU A 65 -21.13 -5.74 0.41
N LYS A 66 -22.34 -5.41 -0.04
CA LYS A 66 -23.16 -6.34 -0.83
C LYS A 66 -22.52 -6.75 -2.15
N THR A 67 -21.71 -5.86 -2.75
CA THR A 67 -21.06 -6.11 -4.04
C THR A 67 -19.75 -6.86 -3.90
N HIS A 68 -18.98 -6.59 -2.82
CA HIS A 68 -17.59 -7.02 -2.71
C HIS A 68 -17.32 -8.03 -1.56
N VAL A 69 -18.34 -8.37 -0.78
CA VAL A 69 -18.26 -9.41 0.26
C VAL A 69 -19.32 -10.46 -0.07
N SER A 70 -18.94 -11.75 -0.05
CA SER A 70 -19.90 -12.82 -0.29
C SER A 70 -21.02 -12.81 0.75
N GLU A 71 -22.25 -12.99 0.33
CA GLU A 71 -23.47 -12.89 1.17
C GLU A 71 -23.39 -13.81 2.39
N GLU A 72 -22.80 -14.99 2.24
CA GLU A 72 -22.59 -15.97 3.31
C GLU A 72 -21.71 -15.46 4.48
N TYR A 73 -20.90 -14.42 4.23
CA TYR A 73 -20.02 -13.80 5.25
C TYR A 73 -20.62 -12.51 5.84
N ILE A 74 -21.79 -12.07 5.37
CA ILE A 74 -22.42 -10.85 5.87
C ILE A 74 -23.34 -11.17 7.05
N ASP A 75 -22.95 -10.68 8.23
CA ASP A 75 -23.79 -10.66 9.43
C ASP A 75 -24.41 -9.27 9.60
N ASN A 76 -25.72 -9.20 9.80
CA ASN A 76 -26.46 -7.94 9.89
C ASN A 76 -26.15 -7.14 11.17
N GLU A 77 -25.80 -7.79 12.27
CA GLU A 77 -25.42 -7.09 13.50
C GLU A 77 -24.06 -6.44 13.36
N ILE A 78 -23.09 -7.17 12.76
CA ILE A 78 -21.76 -6.66 12.45
C ILE A 78 -21.85 -5.50 11.45
N LEU A 79 -22.66 -5.68 10.41
CA LEU A 79 -22.91 -4.66 9.40
C LEU A 79 -23.47 -3.37 10.04
N SER A 80 -24.46 -3.49 10.91
CA SER A 80 -25.07 -2.34 11.59
C SER A 80 -24.07 -1.61 12.46
N ARG A 81 -23.26 -2.31 13.27
CA ARG A 81 -22.21 -1.69 14.09
C ARG A 81 -21.18 -0.97 13.24
N LEU A 82 -20.73 -1.59 12.13
CA LEU A 82 -19.75 -0.96 11.24
C LEU A 82 -20.30 0.32 10.62
N ILE A 83 -21.55 0.30 10.13
CA ILE A 83 -22.17 1.45 9.46
C ILE A 83 -22.26 2.66 10.39
N GLU A 84 -22.58 2.45 11.66
CA GLU A 84 -22.69 3.51 12.66
C GLU A 84 -21.34 4.23 12.90
N ARG A 85 -20.21 3.60 12.56
CA ARG A 85 -18.87 4.22 12.67
C ARG A 85 -18.58 5.25 11.59
N PHE A 86 -19.36 5.24 10.47
CA PHE A 86 -19.09 6.10 9.32
C PHE A 86 -19.80 7.46 9.43
N PHE A 87 -19.01 8.49 9.25
CA PHE A 87 -19.42 9.89 9.16
C PHE A 87 -18.82 10.52 7.91
N TYR A 88 -19.51 11.45 7.28
CA TYR A 88 -19.01 12.11 6.08
C TYR A 88 -18.63 13.56 6.37
N CYS A 89 -17.53 14.00 5.76
CA CYS A 89 -17.10 15.39 5.77
C CYS A 89 -16.86 15.87 4.34
N ALA A 90 -17.62 16.84 3.88
CA ALA A 90 -17.37 17.50 2.61
C ALA A 90 -16.17 18.43 2.76
N CYS A 91 -15.12 18.21 1.97
CA CYS A 91 -13.90 19.00 1.99
C CYS A 91 -13.27 18.99 0.58
N ASP A 92 -13.05 20.16 0.02
CA ASP A 92 -12.20 20.35 -1.17
C ASP A 92 -10.75 20.45 -0.68
N LEU A 93 -9.96 19.45 -0.97
CA LEU A 93 -8.59 19.31 -0.46
C LEU A 93 -7.63 20.41 -0.93
N SER A 94 -8.04 21.21 -1.91
CA SER A 94 -7.29 22.37 -2.40
C SER A 94 -7.60 23.67 -1.64
N LYS A 95 -8.54 23.63 -0.68
CA LYS A 95 -9.01 24.80 0.06
C LYS A 95 -8.75 24.64 1.54
N ASP A 96 -7.88 25.47 2.08
CA ASP A 96 -7.53 25.45 3.52
C ASP A 96 -8.74 25.66 4.42
N GLU A 97 -9.69 26.51 4.01
CA GLU A 97 -10.91 26.81 4.75
C GLU A 97 -11.80 25.59 4.99
N ASP A 98 -11.80 24.62 4.08
CA ASP A 98 -12.66 23.44 4.17
C ASP A 98 -12.18 22.45 5.25
N TYR A 99 -10.92 22.53 5.71
CA TYR A 99 -10.41 21.70 6.80
C TYR A 99 -11.01 22.11 8.17
N SER A 100 -11.58 23.31 8.29
CA SER A 100 -12.37 23.68 9.46
C SER A 100 -13.59 22.79 9.63
N ASN A 101 -14.24 22.36 8.54
CA ASN A 101 -15.37 21.43 8.57
C ASN A 101 -14.98 20.08 9.17
N LEU A 102 -13.76 19.61 8.87
CA LEU A 102 -13.22 18.38 9.44
C LEU A 102 -12.99 18.54 10.96
N ASN A 103 -12.45 19.69 11.37
CA ASN A 103 -12.24 19.99 12.77
C ASN A 103 -13.56 20.06 13.56
N GLU A 104 -14.57 20.73 13.04
CA GLU A 104 -15.90 20.81 13.64
C GLU A 104 -16.60 19.44 13.75
N LYS A 105 -16.43 18.58 12.72
CA LYS A 105 -17.06 17.27 12.66
C LYS A 105 -16.44 16.28 13.64
N ILE A 106 -15.12 16.32 13.84
CA ILE A 106 -14.38 15.37 14.70
C ILE A 106 -14.42 15.80 16.17
N GLN A 107 -14.37 17.09 16.47
CA GLN A 107 -14.49 17.71 17.79
C GLN A 107 -13.41 17.34 18.83
N ASP A 108 -12.92 16.10 18.85
CA ASP A 108 -11.92 15.62 19.82
C ASP A 108 -10.67 15.10 19.12
N TRP A 109 -9.63 15.93 19.08
CA TRP A 109 -8.31 15.63 18.53
C TRP A 109 -7.27 15.27 19.60
N SER A 110 -7.70 15.11 20.85
CA SER A 110 -6.82 14.68 21.95
C SER A 110 -6.40 13.21 21.81
N LYS A 111 -7.14 12.45 20.99
CA LYS A 111 -6.94 11.03 20.75
C LYS A 111 -6.14 10.78 19.48
N PRO A 112 -5.45 9.63 19.39
CA PRO A 112 -4.70 9.27 18.19
C PRO A 112 -5.56 9.20 16.96
N ALA A 113 -5.16 9.92 15.90
CA ALA A 113 -5.82 9.93 14.61
C ALA A 113 -4.95 9.29 13.52
N ALA A 114 -5.57 8.57 12.58
CA ALA A 114 -4.92 8.12 11.36
C ALA A 114 -5.56 8.78 10.14
N PHE A 115 -4.72 9.37 9.29
CA PHE A 115 -5.09 10.01 8.04
C PHE A 115 -4.71 9.08 6.89
N TYR A 116 -5.69 8.48 6.22
CA TYR A 116 -5.46 7.58 5.10
C TYR A 116 -5.72 8.30 3.77
N LEU A 117 -4.69 8.39 2.94
CA LEU A 117 -4.73 9.10 1.67
C LEU A 117 -5.05 8.16 0.51
N ALA A 118 -6.33 7.81 0.31
CA ALA A 118 -6.83 7.08 -0.86
C ALA A 118 -7.11 8.04 -2.03
N ILE A 119 -6.16 8.90 -2.33
CA ILE A 119 -6.22 10.00 -3.33
C ILE A 119 -4.95 10.03 -4.18
N SER A 120 -4.97 10.83 -5.26
CA SER A 120 -3.77 11.04 -6.09
C SER A 120 -2.61 11.60 -5.26
N PRO A 121 -1.36 11.14 -5.48
CA PRO A 121 -0.16 11.71 -4.84
C PRO A 121 0.01 13.21 -5.06
N SER A 122 -0.53 13.76 -6.15
CA SER A 122 -0.52 15.20 -6.42
C SER A 122 -1.26 16.05 -5.37
N LEU A 123 -2.11 15.42 -4.55
CA LEU A 123 -2.88 16.09 -3.49
C LEU A 123 -2.26 15.91 -2.09
N PHE A 124 -1.17 15.13 -1.96
CA PHE A 124 -0.59 14.85 -0.64
C PHE A 124 -0.11 16.12 0.06
N GLU A 125 0.55 17.03 -0.68
CA GLU A 125 1.01 18.30 -0.15
C GLU A 125 -0.14 19.14 0.39
N SER A 126 -1.19 19.34 -0.43
CA SER A 126 -2.38 20.11 -0.04
C SER A 126 -3.04 19.53 1.22
N VAL A 127 -3.12 18.19 1.32
CA VAL A 127 -3.69 17.56 2.51
C VAL A 127 -2.80 17.76 3.73
N CYS A 128 -1.49 17.58 3.62
CA CYS A 128 -0.57 17.77 4.73
C CYS A 128 -0.55 19.23 5.21
N ASP A 129 -0.49 20.19 4.29
CA ASP A 129 -0.54 21.61 4.61
C ASP A 129 -1.89 22.01 5.25
N GLY A 130 -3.03 21.55 4.68
CA GLY A 130 -4.36 21.83 5.22
C GLY A 130 -4.58 21.24 6.61
N LEU A 131 -4.14 20.00 6.86
CA LEU A 131 -4.18 19.38 8.18
C LEU A 131 -3.33 20.16 9.19
N ASN A 132 -2.14 20.60 8.80
CA ASN A 132 -1.25 21.37 9.65
C ASN A 132 -1.82 22.77 9.95
N ASN A 133 -2.31 23.48 8.94
CA ASN A 133 -2.91 24.83 9.08
C ASN A 133 -4.14 24.81 9.98
N ALA A 134 -4.94 23.76 9.88
CA ALA A 134 -6.10 23.54 10.75
C ALA A 134 -5.73 22.97 12.13
N LYS A 135 -4.43 22.73 12.43
CA LYS A 135 -3.91 22.18 13.69
C LYS A 135 -4.48 20.79 14.05
N LEU A 136 -4.67 19.95 13.05
CA LEU A 136 -5.23 18.59 13.19
C LEU A 136 -4.15 17.52 13.38
N ILE A 137 -2.87 17.88 13.24
CA ILE A 137 -1.74 16.98 13.43
C ILE A 137 -1.26 17.05 14.88
N SER A 138 -1.17 15.89 15.52
CA SER A 138 -0.60 15.72 16.86
C SER A 138 0.60 14.75 16.81
N PRO A 139 1.42 14.66 17.87
CA PRO A 139 2.51 13.68 17.95
C PRO A 139 2.05 12.22 17.83
N SER A 140 0.80 11.91 18.19
CA SER A 140 0.21 10.58 18.04
C SER A 140 -0.51 10.36 16.70
N SER A 141 -0.59 11.36 15.84
CA SER A 141 -1.17 11.24 14.50
C SER A 141 -0.34 10.33 13.61
N ARG A 142 -1.00 9.63 12.69
CA ARG A 142 -0.38 8.77 11.70
C ARG A 142 -0.90 9.14 10.33
N ILE A 143 -0.01 9.16 9.33
CA ILE A 143 -0.41 9.33 7.93
C ILE A 143 -0.11 8.06 7.16
N VAL A 144 -1.08 7.59 6.39
CA VAL A 144 -1.01 6.36 5.61
C VAL A 144 -1.15 6.71 4.14
N VAL A 145 -0.17 6.33 3.35
CA VAL A 145 -0.13 6.60 1.91
C VAL A 145 -0.01 5.30 1.12
N GLU A 146 -0.73 5.27 0.00
CA GLU A 146 -0.68 4.18 -0.97
C GLU A 146 0.37 4.44 -2.05
N LYS A 147 0.78 3.39 -2.72
CA LYS A 147 1.59 3.58 -3.94
C LYS A 147 0.74 4.11 -5.11
N PRO A 148 1.37 4.83 -6.07
CA PRO A 148 2.81 5.05 -6.21
C PRO A 148 3.33 6.17 -5.30
N VAL A 149 4.51 5.95 -4.71
CA VAL A 149 5.26 6.99 -4.01
C VAL A 149 6.33 7.53 -4.96
N GLY A 150 5.88 8.21 -6.02
CA GLY A 150 6.71 8.73 -7.11
C GLY A 150 6.87 7.77 -8.30
N TYR A 151 7.38 8.29 -9.41
CA TYR A 151 7.64 7.56 -10.66
C TYR A 151 9.13 7.30 -10.89
N ASN A 152 9.99 8.05 -10.20
CA ASN A 152 11.44 7.96 -10.22
C ASN A 152 11.98 8.42 -8.85
N LEU A 153 13.31 8.40 -8.69
CA LEU A 153 13.95 8.79 -7.44
C LEU A 153 13.61 10.24 -7.04
N GLU A 154 13.66 11.18 -7.99
CA GLU A 154 13.41 12.60 -7.77
C GLU A 154 11.98 12.84 -7.27
N SER A 155 10.97 12.36 -7.98
CA SER A 155 9.57 12.51 -7.57
C SER A 155 9.24 11.76 -6.27
N SER A 156 9.93 10.66 -5.97
CA SER A 156 9.81 9.95 -4.70
C SER A 156 10.38 10.77 -3.54
N GLN A 157 11.52 11.44 -3.76
CA GLN A 157 12.11 12.37 -2.80
C GLN A 157 11.18 13.56 -2.54
N GLU A 158 10.65 14.19 -3.59
CA GLU A 158 9.69 15.29 -3.45
C GLU A 158 8.45 14.92 -2.63
N ILE A 159 7.86 13.75 -2.90
CA ILE A 159 6.71 13.27 -2.13
C ILE A 159 7.10 13.04 -0.67
N ASN A 160 8.27 12.45 -0.45
CA ASN A 160 8.76 12.21 0.89
C ASN A 160 9.00 13.52 1.66
N GLU A 161 9.61 14.53 1.03
CA GLU A 161 9.81 15.86 1.61
C GLU A 161 8.48 16.52 2.00
N LYS A 162 7.45 16.41 1.15
CA LYS A 162 6.11 16.92 1.44
C LYS A 162 5.48 16.28 2.67
N LEU A 163 5.65 14.96 2.83
CA LEU A 163 5.15 14.26 4.01
C LEU A 163 5.94 14.62 5.27
N THR A 164 7.28 14.61 5.19
CA THR A 164 8.16 14.84 6.34
C THR A 164 8.21 16.31 6.79
N LYS A 165 7.66 17.23 5.99
CA LYS A 165 7.47 18.64 6.38
C LYS A 165 6.57 18.79 7.61
N HIS A 166 5.59 17.89 7.79
CA HIS A 166 4.57 17.98 8.81
C HIS A 166 4.45 16.75 9.72
N PHE A 167 5.01 15.61 9.32
CA PHE A 167 4.97 14.36 10.06
C PHE A 167 6.38 13.82 10.26
N ASP A 168 6.68 13.33 11.45
CA ASP A 168 7.89 12.57 11.71
C ASP A 168 7.86 11.24 10.95
N GLU A 169 9.02 10.68 10.58
CA GLU A 169 9.09 9.40 9.85
C GLU A 169 8.38 8.25 10.61
N SER A 170 8.37 8.27 11.93
CA SER A 170 7.65 7.30 12.76
C SER A 170 6.12 7.39 12.64
N GLN A 171 5.61 8.49 12.11
CA GLN A 171 4.18 8.73 11.87
C GLN A 171 3.75 8.37 10.44
N ILE A 172 4.70 8.12 9.52
CA ILE A 172 4.43 7.91 8.09
C ILE A 172 4.41 6.41 7.77
N TYR A 173 3.27 5.93 7.29
CA TYR A 173 3.04 4.54 6.91
C TYR A 173 2.84 4.46 5.39
N ARG A 174 3.81 3.87 4.69
CA ARG A 174 3.76 3.62 3.24
C ARG A 174 3.29 2.19 3.03
N ILE A 175 2.13 2.02 2.41
CA ILE A 175 1.50 0.71 2.25
C ILE A 175 2.15 -0.08 1.11
N ASP A 176 2.60 -1.30 1.43
CA ASP A 176 2.89 -2.34 0.47
C ASP A 176 2.02 -3.57 0.80
N HIS A 177 1.01 -3.82 -0.03
CA HIS A 177 0.03 -4.88 0.22
C HIS A 177 0.63 -6.30 0.16
N TYR A 178 1.80 -6.49 -0.47
CA TYR A 178 2.51 -7.78 -0.44
C TYR A 178 3.00 -8.13 0.96
N LEU A 179 3.42 -7.14 1.74
CA LEU A 179 3.82 -7.34 3.14
C LEU A 179 2.64 -7.72 4.05
N GLY A 180 1.41 -7.47 3.61
CA GLY A 180 0.19 -7.89 4.32
C GLY A 180 -0.24 -9.34 4.04
N LYS A 181 0.35 -10.02 3.04
CA LYS A 181 0.02 -11.42 2.74
C LYS A 181 0.58 -12.35 3.83
N GLU A 182 -0.24 -13.26 4.35
CA GLU A 182 0.17 -14.22 5.39
C GLU A 182 1.41 -15.02 5.00
N THR A 183 1.48 -15.49 3.76
CA THR A 183 2.63 -16.23 3.24
C THR A 183 3.91 -15.41 3.31
N VAL A 184 3.84 -14.10 3.08
CA VAL A 184 4.99 -13.20 3.17
C VAL A 184 5.38 -12.93 4.63
N GLN A 185 4.41 -12.70 5.51
CA GLN A 185 4.66 -12.52 6.94
C GLN A 185 5.27 -13.79 7.57
N ASN A 186 4.83 -14.95 7.12
CA ASN A 186 5.36 -16.24 7.58
C ASN A 186 6.83 -16.47 7.24
N LEU A 187 7.41 -15.74 6.27
CA LEU A 187 8.86 -15.82 5.98
C LEU A 187 9.72 -15.45 7.20
N ILE A 188 9.31 -14.47 7.98
CA ILE A 188 10.03 -14.06 9.21
C ILE A 188 10.03 -15.22 10.21
N THR A 189 8.87 -15.81 10.43
CA THR A 189 8.73 -16.97 11.35
C THR A 189 9.48 -18.19 10.84
N LEU A 190 9.35 -18.51 9.55
CA LEU A 190 10.06 -19.63 8.93
C LEU A 190 11.57 -19.51 9.11
N ARG A 191 12.11 -18.33 8.86
CA ARG A 191 13.54 -18.09 8.88
C ARG A 191 14.13 -17.97 10.29
N PHE A 192 13.46 -17.27 11.19
CA PHE A 192 14.04 -16.85 12.47
C PHE A 192 13.51 -17.62 13.68
N ALA A 193 12.33 -18.23 13.58
CA ALA A 193 11.78 -19.04 14.65
C ALA A 193 11.94 -20.56 14.42
N ASN A 194 12.55 -20.97 13.29
CA ASN A 194 12.69 -22.37 12.94
C ASN A 194 14.17 -22.74 12.76
N SER A 195 14.73 -23.47 13.72
CA SER A 195 16.15 -23.87 13.74
C SER A 195 16.57 -24.79 12.59
N LEU A 196 15.64 -25.55 12.00
CA LEU A 196 15.93 -26.39 10.83
C LEU A 196 16.39 -25.59 9.63
N PHE A 197 15.79 -24.42 9.42
CA PHE A 197 16.11 -23.57 8.27
C PHE A 197 17.22 -22.57 8.58
N SER A 198 17.29 -22.03 9.80
CA SER A 198 18.21 -20.94 10.12
C SER A 198 19.68 -21.26 9.86
N SER A 199 20.10 -22.51 10.11
CA SER A 199 21.48 -22.96 9.89
C SER A 199 21.86 -23.13 8.42
N GLN A 200 20.88 -23.37 7.55
CA GLN A 200 21.08 -23.60 6.10
C GLN A 200 20.78 -22.37 5.25
N TRP A 201 20.26 -21.30 5.84
CA TRP A 201 19.82 -20.09 5.11
C TRP A 201 20.99 -19.14 4.84
N ASN A 202 21.96 -19.62 4.08
CA ASN A 202 23.19 -18.89 3.72
C ASN A 202 23.78 -19.45 2.41
N SER A 203 24.84 -18.83 1.88
CA SER A 203 25.52 -19.23 0.63
C SER A 203 26.12 -20.64 0.62
N LYS A 204 26.22 -21.32 1.76
CA LYS A 204 26.67 -22.72 1.81
C LYS A 204 25.51 -23.69 1.64
N GLY A 205 24.30 -23.29 2.00
CA GLY A 205 23.10 -24.13 1.93
C GLY A 205 22.17 -23.79 0.77
N ILE A 206 22.22 -22.56 0.26
CA ILE A 206 21.33 -22.06 -0.83
C ILE A 206 22.18 -21.54 -1.97
N GLU A 207 22.04 -22.14 -3.14
CA GLU A 207 22.77 -21.73 -4.35
C GLU A 207 22.19 -20.45 -4.94
N TYR A 208 20.85 -20.38 -5.09
CA TYR A 208 20.14 -19.20 -5.56
C TYR A 208 18.69 -19.16 -5.07
N VAL A 209 18.07 -18.02 -5.20
CA VAL A 209 16.65 -17.80 -4.88
C VAL A 209 15.95 -17.22 -6.10
N GLU A 210 14.80 -17.77 -6.46
CA GLU A 210 13.90 -17.22 -7.46
C GLU A 210 12.66 -16.63 -6.78
N ILE A 211 12.33 -15.39 -7.15
CA ILE A 211 11.10 -14.71 -6.72
C ILE A 211 10.29 -14.42 -7.96
N THR A 212 9.19 -15.15 -8.13
CA THR A 212 8.33 -15.02 -9.31
C THR A 212 6.96 -14.47 -8.90
N ALA A 213 6.51 -13.40 -9.58
CA ALA A 213 5.14 -12.92 -9.53
C ALA A 213 4.58 -12.92 -10.95
N ALA A 214 3.53 -13.68 -11.18
CA ALA A 214 2.86 -13.77 -12.48
C ALA A 214 1.35 -13.60 -12.26
N GLU A 215 0.72 -12.85 -13.14
CA GLU A 215 -0.72 -12.62 -13.15
C GLU A 215 -1.31 -13.05 -14.50
N SER A 216 -2.52 -13.59 -14.48
CA SER A 216 -3.25 -14.01 -15.68
C SER A 216 -4.15 -12.88 -16.22
N VAL A 217 -4.27 -11.77 -15.48
CA VAL A 217 -5.09 -10.61 -15.85
C VAL A 217 -4.21 -9.61 -16.59
N GLY A 218 -4.70 -9.08 -17.72
CA GLY A 218 -4.05 -7.98 -18.46
C GLY A 218 -4.16 -6.63 -17.76
N ILE A 219 -3.88 -5.57 -18.49
CA ILE A 219 -3.90 -4.20 -17.94
C ILE A 219 -5.33 -3.69 -17.77
N GLU A 220 -6.25 -4.13 -18.63
CA GLU A 220 -7.66 -3.71 -18.62
C GLU A 220 -7.79 -2.18 -18.61
N ASP A 221 -8.60 -1.61 -17.71
CA ASP A 221 -8.86 -0.16 -17.61
C ASP A 221 -7.71 0.66 -17.01
N ARG A 222 -6.54 0.04 -16.68
CA ARG A 222 -5.43 0.70 -16.00
C ARG A 222 -4.34 1.28 -16.92
N TRP A 223 -4.62 1.39 -18.21
CA TRP A 223 -3.66 1.87 -19.22
C TRP A 223 -2.98 3.20 -18.84
N GLY A 224 -3.78 4.20 -18.44
CA GLY A 224 -3.26 5.52 -18.09
C GLY A 224 -2.23 5.52 -16.94
N TYR A 225 -2.29 4.51 -16.09
CA TYR A 225 -1.32 4.32 -15.01
C TYR A 225 -0.15 3.45 -15.44
N PHE A 226 -0.46 2.24 -15.94
CA PHE A 226 0.56 1.22 -16.18
C PHE A 226 1.52 1.58 -17.31
N ASP A 227 1.03 2.19 -18.38
CA ASP A 227 1.87 2.59 -19.53
C ASP A 227 2.98 3.59 -19.13
N GLY A 228 2.71 4.43 -18.12
CA GLY A 228 3.71 5.33 -17.54
C GLY A 228 4.64 4.72 -16.49
N MET A 229 4.26 3.55 -15.91
CA MET A 229 5.00 2.91 -14.82
C MET A 229 5.86 1.73 -15.28
N GLY A 230 5.27 0.80 -16.00
CA GLY A 230 5.88 -0.47 -16.39
C GLY A 230 6.02 -1.48 -15.23
N GLN A 231 6.27 -2.72 -15.60
CA GLN A 231 6.37 -3.85 -14.67
C GLN A 231 7.54 -3.70 -13.68
N LEU A 232 8.63 -3.10 -14.13
CA LEU A 232 9.81 -2.89 -13.29
C LEU A 232 9.49 -2.02 -12.07
N ARG A 233 8.83 -0.88 -12.27
CA ARG A 233 8.51 0.04 -11.18
C ARG A 233 7.29 -0.42 -10.39
N ASP A 234 6.27 -0.96 -11.08
CA ASP A 234 5.05 -1.37 -10.42
C ASP A 234 5.24 -2.61 -9.55
N MET A 235 6.00 -3.61 -9.99
CA MET A 235 6.13 -4.87 -9.27
C MET A 235 7.52 -5.12 -8.67
N VAL A 236 8.58 -4.95 -9.44
CA VAL A 236 9.93 -5.31 -8.97
C VAL A 236 10.41 -4.36 -7.91
N GLN A 237 10.44 -3.07 -8.21
CA GLN A 237 10.97 -2.03 -7.32
C GLN A 237 10.20 -1.93 -6.00
N SER A 238 8.89 -2.16 -6.01
CA SER A 238 8.07 -2.12 -4.80
C SER A 238 8.04 -3.50 -4.11
N HIS A 239 7.29 -4.42 -4.66
CA HIS A 239 6.93 -5.67 -4.01
C HIS A 239 8.05 -6.70 -3.98
N LEU A 240 8.70 -6.96 -5.14
CA LEU A 240 9.70 -8.04 -5.20
C LEU A 240 10.97 -7.69 -4.44
N LEU A 241 11.38 -6.43 -4.40
CA LEU A 241 12.51 -6.01 -3.55
C LEU A 241 12.18 -6.13 -2.06
N GLN A 242 10.93 -5.92 -1.63
CA GLN A 242 10.53 -6.18 -0.25
C GLN A 242 10.62 -7.68 0.09
N LEU A 243 10.17 -8.55 -0.83
CA LEU A 243 10.31 -10.00 -0.66
C LEU A 243 11.78 -10.42 -0.61
N LEU A 244 12.60 -9.88 -1.51
CA LEU A 244 14.04 -10.10 -1.52
C LEU A 244 14.68 -9.72 -0.18
N CYS A 245 14.33 -8.55 0.35
CA CYS A 245 14.82 -8.12 1.66
C CYS A 245 14.43 -9.10 2.77
N LEU A 246 13.16 -9.53 2.83
CA LEU A 246 12.71 -10.50 3.82
C LEU A 246 13.41 -11.86 3.70
N ILE A 247 13.78 -12.27 2.47
CA ILE A 247 14.50 -13.52 2.22
C ILE A 247 15.97 -13.41 2.58
N ALA A 248 16.61 -12.26 2.34
CA ALA A 248 18.06 -12.11 2.39
C ALA A 248 18.58 -11.37 3.66
N MET A 249 17.72 -10.65 4.39
CA MET A 249 18.14 -9.88 5.57
C MET A 249 18.69 -10.78 6.69
N GLU A 250 19.56 -10.23 7.53
CA GLU A 250 19.98 -10.88 8.77
C GLU A 250 18.85 -10.87 9.82
N PRO A 251 18.88 -11.77 10.82
CA PRO A 251 17.94 -11.70 11.92
C PRO A 251 18.04 -10.34 12.63
N PRO A 252 16.96 -9.57 12.71
CA PRO A 252 17.00 -8.32 13.43
C PRO A 252 17.17 -8.57 14.94
N ASN A 253 17.86 -7.70 15.65
CA ASN A 253 18.06 -7.79 17.09
C ASN A 253 16.74 -7.74 17.87
N ARG A 254 15.73 -7.10 17.30
CA ARG A 254 14.37 -6.94 17.84
C ARG A 254 13.36 -6.99 16.69
N LEU A 255 12.16 -7.48 16.97
CA LEU A 255 11.05 -7.49 16.00
C LEU A 255 10.27 -6.16 16.07
N ASP A 256 10.99 -5.04 16.04
CA ASP A 256 10.41 -3.70 15.88
C ASP A 256 10.67 -3.15 14.48
N ASP A 257 9.92 -2.13 14.10
CA ASP A 257 9.92 -1.56 12.75
C ASP A 257 11.30 -1.06 12.35
N GLN A 258 12.01 -0.38 13.26
CA GLN A 258 13.32 0.20 12.99
C GLN A 258 14.39 -0.88 12.77
N SER A 259 14.38 -1.93 13.60
CA SER A 259 15.33 -3.04 13.47
C SER A 259 15.13 -3.80 12.18
N ILE A 260 13.88 -4.12 11.81
CA ILE A 260 13.54 -4.78 10.55
C ILE A 260 13.92 -3.90 9.35
N ARG A 261 13.62 -2.60 9.39
CA ARG A 261 13.95 -1.65 8.33
C ARG A 261 15.47 -1.57 8.12
N SER A 262 16.23 -1.49 9.19
CA SER A 262 17.69 -1.43 9.13
C SER A 262 18.29 -2.67 8.45
N GLU A 263 17.79 -3.86 8.75
CA GLU A 263 18.27 -5.09 8.10
C GLU A 263 17.87 -5.15 6.61
N LYS A 264 16.68 -4.67 6.24
CA LYS A 264 16.28 -4.57 4.83
C LYS A 264 17.18 -3.62 4.03
N VAL A 265 17.53 -2.45 4.59
CA VAL A 265 18.42 -1.46 3.95
C VAL A 265 19.78 -2.09 3.65
N LYS A 266 20.37 -2.83 4.59
CA LYS A 266 21.66 -3.54 4.36
C LYS A 266 21.60 -4.50 3.18
N VAL A 267 20.47 -5.17 2.95
CA VAL A 267 20.33 -6.03 1.77
C VAL A 267 20.33 -5.20 0.49
N LEU A 268 19.60 -4.09 0.45
CA LEU A 268 19.54 -3.23 -0.73
C LEU A 268 20.88 -2.58 -1.05
N GLU A 269 21.64 -2.16 -0.02
CA GLU A 269 22.99 -1.61 -0.17
C GLU A 269 24.00 -2.66 -0.66
N ALA A 270 23.79 -3.93 -0.35
CA ALA A 270 24.62 -5.04 -0.78
C ALA A 270 24.27 -5.59 -2.17
N LEU A 271 23.21 -5.10 -2.81
CA LEU A 271 22.85 -5.52 -4.16
C LEU A 271 23.89 -5.03 -5.16
N LYS A 272 24.36 -5.95 -6.02
CA LYS A 272 25.22 -5.59 -7.13
C LYS A 272 24.44 -4.73 -8.13
N SER A 273 24.89 -3.51 -8.35
CA SER A 273 24.27 -2.58 -9.28
C SER A 273 24.30 -3.11 -10.72
N LEU A 274 23.20 -2.90 -11.44
CA LEU A 274 23.16 -3.09 -12.89
C LEU A 274 23.72 -1.84 -13.56
N ASP A 275 24.73 -2.04 -14.41
CA ASP A 275 25.40 -1.02 -15.18
C ASP A 275 25.47 -1.40 -16.67
N LYS A 276 26.10 -0.56 -17.49
CA LYS A 276 26.20 -0.77 -18.93
C LYS A 276 26.97 -2.03 -19.31
N ASP A 277 27.87 -2.50 -18.45
CA ASP A 277 28.75 -3.64 -18.73
C ASP A 277 28.09 -4.97 -18.41
N ASN A 278 27.13 -4.97 -17.48
CA ASN A 278 26.51 -6.21 -17.00
C ASN A 278 25.00 -6.33 -17.29
N ILE A 279 24.33 -5.25 -17.69
CA ILE A 279 22.86 -5.23 -17.89
C ILE A 279 22.40 -6.23 -18.94
N SER A 280 23.14 -6.39 -20.02
CA SER A 280 22.75 -7.29 -21.13
C SER A 280 22.67 -8.78 -20.75
N SER A 281 23.38 -9.20 -19.70
CA SER A 281 23.40 -10.56 -19.18
C SER A 281 22.52 -10.76 -17.93
N ASN A 282 22.03 -9.68 -17.33
CA ASN A 282 21.34 -9.73 -16.04
C ASN A 282 19.96 -9.09 -16.05
N TYR A 283 19.51 -8.57 -17.20
CA TYR A 283 18.20 -7.95 -17.34
C TYR A 283 17.53 -8.34 -18.66
N VAL A 284 16.29 -8.76 -18.60
CA VAL A 284 15.43 -9.00 -19.77
C VAL A 284 14.09 -8.33 -19.52
N SER A 285 13.61 -7.61 -20.51
CA SER A 285 12.25 -7.06 -20.53
C SER A 285 11.55 -7.38 -21.84
N ALA A 286 10.23 -7.54 -21.77
CA ALA A 286 9.38 -7.84 -22.91
C ALA A 286 7.96 -7.32 -22.71
N GLN A 287 7.17 -7.34 -23.78
CA GLN A 287 5.72 -7.17 -23.71
C GLN A 287 5.03 -8.49 -24.07
N TYR A 288 3.89 -8.80 -23.47
CA TYR A 288 3.09 -9.93 -23.89
C TYR A 288 2.42 -9.65 -25.24
N ILE A 289 2.32 -10.69 -26.04
CA ILE A 289 1.69 -10.70 -27.37
C ILE A 289 0.36 -11.45 -27.30
N ASP A 290 -0.39 -11.45 -28.42
CA ASP A 290 -1.59 -12.25 -28.54
C ASP A 290 -1.32 -13.70 -28.15
N GLY A 291 -2.23 -14.27 -27.34
CA GLY A 291 -2.06 -15.62 -26.82
C GLY A 291 -3.39 -16.22 -26.37
N GLU A 292 -3.29 -17.32 -25.62
CA GLU A 292 -4.42 -18.04 -25.08
C GLU A 292 -4.15 -18.43 -23.62
N ILE A 293 -5.14 -18.20 -22.76
CA ILE A 293 -5.11 -18.60 -21.34
C ILE A 293 -6.39 -19.41 -21.08
N ASP A 294 -6.25 -20.65 -20.64
CA ASP A 294 -7.35 -21.58 -20.32
C ASP A 294 -8.36 -21.72 -21.48
N GLY A 295 -7.88 -21.76 -22.73
CA GLY A 295 -8.72 -21.88 -23.93
C GLY A 295 -9.38 -20.57 -24.40
N VAL A 296 -9.10 -19.44 -23.72
CA VAL A 296 -9.63 -18.11 -24.06
C VAL A 296 -8.55 -17.28 -24.70
N LYS A 297 -8.80 -16.80 -25.92
CA LYS A 297 -7.89 -15.87 -26.62
C LYS A 297 -7.78 -14.55 -25.85
N LYS A 298 -6.56 -14.09 -25.68
CA LYS A 298 -6.23 -12.81 -25.06
C LYS A 298 -5.44 -11.94 -26.03
N PRO A 299 -5.76 -10.66 -26.14
CA PRO A 299 -4.98 -9.73 -26.97
C PRO A 299 -3.61 -9.49 -26.35
N GLY A 300 -2.63 -9.20 -27.22
CA GLY A 300 -1.34 -8.69 -26.79
C GLY A 300 -1.45 -7.29 -26.22
N TYR A 301 -0.44 -6.84 -25.48
CA TYR A 301 -0.42 -5.59 -24.73
C TYR A 301 -0.88 -4.37 -25.55
N ILE A 302 -0.30 -4.18 -26.74
CA ILE A 302 -0.63 -3.05 -27.63
C ILE A 302 -1.96 -3.24 -28.40
N ASN A 303 -2.58 -4.41 -28.28
CA ASN A 303 -3.85 -4.76 -28.94
C ASN A 303 -5.03 -4.76 -27.96
N GLU A 304 -4.81 -4.46 -26.68
CA GLU A 304 -5.91 -4.28 -25.72
C GLU A 304 -6.72 -3.02 -25.99
N ASP A 305 -7.96 -2.98 -25.53
CA ASP A 305 -8.83 -1.81 -25.65
C ASP A 305 -8.22 -0.60 -24.93
N GLY A 306 -8.12 0.52 -25.63
CA GLY A 306 -7.51 1.75 -25.09
C GLY A 306 -5.98 1.79 -25.14
N ALA A 307 -5.35 0.77 -25.73
CA ALA A 307 -3.91 0.67 -25.81
C ALA A 307 -3.26 1.76 -26.66
N ASN A 308 -2.11 2.26 -26.20
CA ASN A 308 -1.18 3.00 -27.03
C ASN A 308 -0.38 2.00 -27.89
N GLN A 309 -0.68 1.95 -29.17
CA GLN A 309 -0.05 1.00 -30.11
C GLN A 309 1.47 1.20 -30.31
N ASP A 310 1.98 2.38 -29.96
CA ASP A 310 3.41 2.70 -30.02
C ASP A 310 4.13 2.48 -28.68
N SER A 311 3.42 1.99 -27.68
CA SER A 311 4.00 1.76 -26.36
C SER A 311 5.13 0.74 -26.38
N LYS A 312 6.21 1.07 -25.66
CA LYS A 312 7.37 0.20 -25.40
C LYS A 312 7.48 -0.20 -23.94
N THR A 313 6.43 0.06 -23.16
CA THR A 313 6.41 -0.25 -21.72
C THR A 313 6.45 -1.76 -21.51
N GLU A 314 7.36 -2.20 -20.68
CA GLU A 314 7.55 -3.61 -20.39
C GLU A 314 6.44 -4.16 -19.50
N THR A 315 5.94 -5.35 -19.85
CA THR A 315 4.97 -6.12 -19.07
C THR A 315 5.57 -7.40 -18.49
N PHE A 316 6.82 -7.66 -18.82
CA PHE A 316 7.60 -8.77 -18.33
C PHE A 316 9.02 -8.30 -18.02
N VAL A 317 9.53 -8.66 -16.86
CA VAL A 317 10.88 -8.33 -16.42
C VAL A 317 11.51 -9.51 -15.71
N VAL A 318 12.74 -9.84 -16.07
CA VAL A 318 13.61 -10.74 -15.32
C VAL A 318 14.89 -9.98 -14.94
N ILE A 319 15.26 -10.07 -13.69
CA ILE A 319 16.50 -9.49 -13.17
C ILE A 319 17.27 -10.58 -12.45
N LYS A 320 18.54 -10.74 -12.80
CA LYS A 320 19.51 -11.51 -12.04
C LYS A 320 20.44 -10.54 -11.32
N THR A 321 20.60 -10.73 -10.02
CA THR A 321 21.52 -9.91 -9.21
C THR A 321 22.20 -10.75 -8.13
N ASP A 322 23.36 -10.30 -7.68
CA ASP A 322 24.11 -10.89 -6.57
C ASP A 322 23.99 -9.99 -5.34
N ILE A 323 23.95 -10.60 -4.17
CA ILE A 323 24.01 -9.88 -2.89
C ILE A 323 25.44 -10.03 -2.35
N GLN A 324 26.15 -8.92 -2.27
CA GLN A 324 27.57 -8.87 -1.87
C GLN A 324 27.68 -8.69 -0.35
N ASN A 325 27.39 -9.72 0.39
CA ASN A 325 27.49 -9.71 1.85
C ASN A 325 28.18 -10.99 2.39
N TRP A 326 28.22 -11.16 3.70
CA TRP A 326 28.86 -12.29 4.37
C TRP A 326 28.02 -13.57 4.36
N ARG A 327 26.74 -13.47 4.06
CA ARG A 327 25.80 -14.59 4.10
C ARG A 327 25.80 -15.37 2.73
#